data_3e613dbccae9e7c9119cb885e14b6fac
#
_entry.id   3e613dbccae9e7c9119cb885e14b6fac
#
_cell.length_a   1.000
_cell.length_b   1.000
_cell.length_c   1.000
_cell.angle_alpha   90.00
_cell.angle_beta   90.00
_cell.angle_gamma   90.00
#
_symmetry.space_group_name_H-M   'P 1'
#
loop_
_entity.id
_entity.type
_entity.pdbx_description
1 polymer ?
#
loop_
_entity_poly.entity_id
_entity_poly.type
_entity_poly.pdbx_seq_one_letter_code
_entity_poly.pdbx_strand_id
1 'polypeptide(L)'
;VTMDDLQPYPCLAFEQGNNNSFYFAEEVLSTYEYKQLIRANDRATMLNLMKGLNGYTLCSGIICEELNGGDYCAVPLESDEVMTIGYLCRKGVAISPLGQKYLDEIRKYKNEDARYR
;
A
#
# COMPACT_ATOMS: atom_id res chain seq x y z
N VAL A 1 14.19 1.84 -7.27
CA VAL A 1 14.06 3.32 -7.37
C VAL A 1 14.18 3.93 -5.99
N THR A 2 14.61 5.17 -5.92
CA THR A 2 14.68 5.97 -4.70
C THR A 2 13.54 6.98 -4.64
N MET A 3 13.32 7.62 -3.49
CA MET A 3 12.35 8.72 -3.38
C MET A 3 12.73 9.92 -4.26
N ASP A 4 14.01 10.13 -4.53
CA ASP A 4 14.47 11.20 -5.43
C ASP A 4 14.10 10.95 -6.87
N ASP A 5 14.14 9.69 -7.32
CA ASP A 5 13.70 9.30 -8.66
C ASP A 5 12.21 9.53 -8.88
N LEU A 6 11.42 9.49 -7.80
CA LEU A 6 9.97 9.66 -7.83
C LEU A 6 9.52 11.13 -7.78
N GLN A 7 10.40 12.08 -7.43
CA GLN A 7 10.03 13.49 -7.29
C GLN A 7 9.40 14.14 -8.54
N PRO A 8 9.75 13.75 -9.79
CA PRO A 8 9.09 14.29 -10.98
C PRO A 8 7.64 13.85 -11.17
N TYR A 9 7.21 12.81 -10.47
CA TYR A 9 5.90 12.19 -10.63
C TYR A 9 4.97 12.52 -9.48
N PRO A 10 3.65 12.67 -9.72
CA PRO A 10 2.70 12.90 -8.64
C PRO A 10 2.50 11.64 -7.79
N CYS A 11 2.57 11.81 -6.48
CA CYS A 11 2.20 10.78 -5.52
C CYS A 11 0.68 10.81 -5.30
N LEU A 12 0.04 9.66 -5.45
CA LEU A 12 -1.37 9.45 -5.13
C LEU A 12 -1.47 8.77 -3.76
N ALA A 13 -2.12 9.44 -2.82
CA ALA A 13 -2.34 8.93 -1.47
C ALA A 13 -3.83 8.77 -1.18
N PHE A 14 -4.17 7.77 -0.38
CA PHE A 14 -5.53 7.59 0.08
C PHE A 14 -5.81 8.51 1.28
N GLU A 15 -6.91 9.26 1.21
CA GLU A 15 -7.33 10.13 2.31
C GLU A 15 -8.04 9.32 3.39
N GLN A 16 -7.50 9.34 4.60
CA GLN A 16 -8.01 8.56 5.73
C GLN A 16 -8.96 9.35 6.66
N GLY A 17 -9.37 10.56 6.24
CA GLY A 17 -10.20 11.44 7.05
C GLY A 17 -9.45 12.28 8.07
N ASN A 18 -10.15 13.27 8.64
CA ASN A 18 -9.53 14.34 9.44
C ASN A 18 -9.12 13.94 10.87
N ASN A 19 -9.55 12.78 11.35
CA ASN A 19 -9.35 12.37 12.75
C ASN A 19 -8.24 11.32 12.94
N ASN A 20 -7.55 10.94 11.88
CA ASN A 20 -6.48 9.95 11.95
C ASN A 20 -5.11 10.62 12.01
N SER A 21 -4.27 10.13 12.91
CA SER A 21 -2.86 10.51 12.95
C SER A 21 -2.13 10.00 11.72
N PHE A 22 -1.23 10.80 11.15
CA PHE A 22 -0.33 10.36 10.07
C PHE A 22 0.51 9.13 10.45
N TYR A 23 0.81 8.95 11.73
CA TYR A 23 1.55 7.77 12.22
C TYR A 23 0.76 6.46 12.15
N PHE A 24 -0.55 6.53 12.00
CA PHE A 24 -1.43 5.39 11.80
C PHE A 24 -1.95 5.29 10.36
N ALA A 25 -1.31 6.02 9.44
CA ALA A 25 -1.64 5.94 8.03
C ALA A 25 -1.34 4.54 7.48
N GLU A 26 -2.17 4.12 6.53
CA GLU A 26 -2.00 2.84 5.85
C GLU A 26 -0.75 2.83 4.95
N GLU A 27 -0.47 3.97 4.33
CA GLU A 27 0.71 4.11 3.47
C GLU A 27 1.97 4.37 4.29
N VAL A 28 3.07 3.76 3.85
CA VAL A 28 4.42 4.08 4.33
C VAL A 28 4.82 5.49 3.88
N LEU A 29 5.79 6.09 4.58
CA LEU A 29 6.26 7.45 4.27
C LEU A 29 5.15 8.51 4.25
N SER A 30 4.08 8.30 5.02
CA SER A 30 2.94 9.23 5.09
C SER A 30 3.31 10.61 5.62
N THR A 31 4.42 10.72 6.34
CA THR A 31 4.98 11.98 6.87
C THR A 31 6.04 12.60 5.96
N TYR A 32 6.34 11.96 4.81
CA TYR A 32 7.28 12.50 3.84
C TYR A 32 6.70 13.75 3.16
N GLU A 33 7.55 14.72 2.87
CA GLU A 33 7.16 15.96 2.20
C GLU A 33 7.23 15.80 0.67
N TYR A 34 6.09 15.51 0.07
CA TYR A 34 5.98 15.30 -1.37
C TYR A 34 5.88 16.62 -2.12
N LYS A 35 6.59 16.77 -3.24
CA LYS A 35 6.46 17.94 -4.12
C LYS A 35 5.11 18.01 -4.81
N GLN A 36 4.58 16.86 -5.19
CA GLN A 36 3.29 16.72 -5.85
C GLN A 36 2.52 15.61 -5.16
N LEU A 37 1.48 15.97 -4.40
CA LEU A 37 0.64 15.03 -3.67
C LEU A 37 -0.82 15.25 -4.03
N ILE A 38 -1.47 14.19 -4.47
CA ILE A 38 -2.90 14.16 -4.74
C ILE A 38 -3.53 13.17 -3.77
N ARG A 39 -4.54 13.62 -3.03
CA ARG A 39 -5.30 12.77 -2.12
C ARG A 39 -6.65 12.45 -2.70
N ALA A 40 -7.03 11.18 -2.65
CA ALA A 40 -8.34 10.70 -3.05
C ALA A 40 -8.94 9.84 -1.94
N ASN A 41 -10.23 9.94 -1.74
CA ASN A 41 -10.97 9.14 -0.75
C ASN A 41 -11.64 7.90 -1.35
N ASP A 42 -11.41 7.66 -2.63
CA ASP A 42 -11.90 6.49 -3.35
C ASP A 42 -10.75 5.84 -4.13
N ARG A 43 -10.56 4.53 -3.94
CA ARG A 43 -9.44 3.80 -4.54
C ARG A 43 -9.53 3.68 -6.05
N ALA A 44 -10.72 3.53 -6.60
CA ALA A 44 -10.90 3.45 -8.05
C ALA A 44 -10.51 4.78 -8.72
N THR A 45 -10.92 5.90 -8.13
CA THR A 45 -10.53 7.23 -8.57
C THR A 45 -9.02 7.43 -8.45
N MET A 46 -8.41 7.02 -7.34
CA MET A 46 -6.97 7.10 -7.13
C MET A 46 -6.19 6.34 -8.22
N LEU A 47 -6.59 5.12 -8.53
CA LEU A 47 -5.96 4.29 -9.55
C LEU A 47 -6.10 4.92 -10.96
N ASN A 48 -7.28 5.43 -11.30
CA ASN A 48 -7.50 6.08 -12.58
C ASN A 48 -6.66 7.37 -12.73
N LEU A 49 -6.56 8.17 -11.68
CA LEU A 49 -5.70 9.36 -11.67
C LEU A 49 -4.22 8.97 -11.79
N MET A 50 -3.80 7.92 -11.09
CA MET A 50 -2.43 7.42 -11.16
C MET A 50 -2.05 7.05 -12.59
N LYS A 51 -2.92 6.32 -13.31
CA LYS A 51 -2.73 5.99 -14.71
C LYS A 51 -2.73 7.24 -15.59
N GLY A 52 -3.72 8.13 -15.44
CA GLY A 52 -3.90 9.31 -16.29
C GLY A 52 -2.79 10.35 -16.14
N LEU A 53 -2.18 10.44 -14.97
CA LEU A 53 -1.14 11.40 -14.63
C LEU A 53 0.27 10.81 -14.63
N ASN A 54 0.42 9.53 -14.98
CA ASN A 54 1.68 8.80 -14.84
C ASN A 54 2.24 8.92 -13.41
N GLY A 55 1.37 8.77 -12.43
CA GLY A 55 1.71 8.91 -11.02
C GLY A 55 2.07 7.57 -10.37
N TYR A 56 2.34 7.62 -9.08
CA TYR A 56 2.66 6.45 -8.27
C TYR A 56 1.92 6.49 -6.93
N THR A 57 1.86 5.36 -6.27
CA THR A 57 1.47 5.24 -4.86
C THR A 57 2.42 4.30 -4.15
N LEU A 58 2.61 4.48 -2.85
CA LEU A 58 3.41 3.58 -2.03
C LEU A 58 2.52 2.47 -1.47
N CYS A 59 2.91 1.24 -1.65
CA CYS A 59 2.12 0.09 -1.23
C CYS A 59 3.00 -1.12 -0.91
N SER A 60 2.38 -2.24 -0.57
CA SER A 60 3.07 -3.51 -0.31
C SER A 60 3.70 -4.15 -1.56
N GLY A 61 3.41 -3.65 -2.74
CA GLY A 61 3.82 -4.24 -4.01
C GLY A 61 2.96 -5.43 -4.48
N ILE A 62 2.01 -5.87 -3.68
CA ILE A 62 1.08 -6.94 -4.05
C ILE A 62 -0.03 -6.36 -4.91
N ILE A 63 -0.08 -6.77 -6.18
CA ILE A 63 -1.06 -6.32 -7.17
C ILE A 63 -1.91 -7.52 -7.60
N CYS A 64 -3.23 -7.35 -7.57
CA CYS A 64 -4.18 -8.32 -8.09
C CYS A 64 -4.63 -7.87 -9.48
N GLU A 65 -4.14 -8.50 -10.54
CA GLU A 65 -4.46 -8.14 -11.91
C GLU A 65 -5.94 -8.31 -12.24
N GLU A 66 -6.61 -9.31 -11.65
CA GLU A 66 -8.04 -9.54 -11.84
C GLU A 66 -8.90 -8.38 -11.35
N LEU A 67 -8.44 -7.63 -10.34
CA LEU A 67 -9.15 -6.47 -9.79
C LEU A 67 -8.68 -5.15 -10.37
N ASN A 68 -7.40 -5.01 -10.64
CA ASN A 68 -6.79 -3.74 -11.03
C ASN A 68 -6.48 -3.62 -12.51
N GLY A 69 -6.54 -4.73 -13.26
CA GLY A 69 -6.10 -4.80 -14.66
C GLY A 69 -4.58 -4.82 -14.79
N GLY A 70 -4.09 -4.96 -16.02
CA GLY A 70 -2.65 -5.06 -16.34
C GLY A 70 -1.92 -3.72 -16.53
N ASP A 71 -2.54 -2.60 -16.16
CA ASP A 71 -1.98 -1.26 -16.40
C ASP A 71 -1.01 -0.80 -15.31
N TYR A 72 -0.84 -1.57 -14.24
CA TYR A 72 -0.02 -1.22 -13.08
C TYR A 72 1.10 -2.21 -12.88
N CYS A 73 2.24 -1.72 -12.41
CA CYS A 73 3.36 -2.57 -12.03
C CYS A 73 3.90 -2.14 -10.66
N ALA A 74 4.44 -3.11 -9.92
CA ALA A 74 5.17 -2.84 -8.69
C ALA A 74 6.65 -2.65 -9.01
N VAL A 75 7.22 -1.56 -8.50
CA VAL A 75 8.65 -1.25 -8.63
C VAL A 75 9.25 -1.17 -7.24
N PRO A 76 10.32 -1.94 -6.93
CA PRO A 76 10.95 -1.90 -5.62
C PRO A 76 11.46 -0.50 -5.28
N LEU A 77 11.11 -0.03 -4.07
CA LEU A 77 11.57 1.23 -3.52
C LEU A 77 12.71 0.96 -2.51
N GLU A 78 13.82 1.65 -2.68
CA GLU A 78 14.90 1.70 -1.69
C GLU A 78 14.46 2.59 -0.53
N SER A 79 14.16 1.99 0.61
CA SER A 79 13.70 2.69 1.80
C SER A 79 14.03 1.89 3.07
N ASP A 80 14.34 2.60 4.14
CA ASP A 80 14.50 2.02 5.48
C ASP A 80 13.12 1.78 6.15
N GLU A 81 12.06 2.30 5.56
CA GLU A 81 10.69 2.11 6.06
C GLU A 81 10.19 0.69 5.76
N VAL A 82 9.56 0.10 6.76
CA VAL A 82 9.00 -1.25 6.67
C VAL A 82 7.50 -1.22 6.93
N MET A 83 6.73 -1.72 5.97
CA MET A 83 5.31 -1.94 6.16
C MET A 83 5.09 -3.26 6.89
N THR A 84 4.49 -3.19 8.08
CA THR A 84 4.10 -4.39 8.83
C THR A 84 2.63 -4.70 8.58
N ILE A 85 2.37 -5.85 7.96
CA ILE A 85 1.02 -6.35 7.74
C ILE A 85 0.70 -7.39 8.81
N GLY A 86 -0.41 -7.21 9.51
CA GLY A 86 -0.82 -8.09 10.60
C GLY A 86 -2.33 -8.07 10.81
N TYR A 87 -2.76 -8.66 11.90
CA TYR A 87 -4.17 -8.66 12.30
C TYR A 87 -4.33 -8.28 13.77
N LEU A 88 -5.47 -7.72 14.10
CA LEU A 88 -5.86 -7.41 15.46
C LEU A 88 -6.96 -8.38 15.90
N CYS A 89 -6.82 -8.95 17.09
CA CYS A 89 -7.86 -9.77 17.69
C CYS A 89 -8.07 -9.37 19.16
N ARG A 90 -9.24 -9.67 19.67
CA ARG A 90 -9.55 -9.45 21.10
C ARG A 90 -8.74 -10.43 21.94
N LYS A 91 -8.09 -9.93 23.00
CA LYS A 91 -7.34 -10.76 23.94
C LYS A 91 -8.22 -11.86 24.54
N GLY A 92 -7.76 -13.10 24.52
CA GLY A 92 -8.45 -14.24 25.09
C GLY A 92 -9.58 -14.83 24.22
N VAL A 93 -9.79 -14.30 23.00
CA VAL A 93 -10.75 -14.86 22.05
C VAL A 93 -10.01 -15.68 21.01
N ALA A 94 -10.42 -16.94 20.83
CA ALA A 94 -9.89 -17.80 19.80
C ALA A 94 -10.31 -17.31 18.40
N ILE A 95 -9.40 -17.40 17.44
CA ILE A 95 -9.70 -17.10 16.04
C ILE A 95 -10.63 -18.19 15.49
N SER A 96 -11.68 -17.78 14.79
CA SER A 96 -12.61 -18.74 14.17
C SER A 96 -11.89 -19.57 13.09
N PRO A 97 -12.41 -20.78 12.77
CA PRO A 97 -11.83 -21.61 11.69
C PRO A 97 -11.75 -20.87 10.35
N LEU A 98 -12.73 -20.03 10.02
CA LEU A 98 -12.71 -19.20 8.82
C LEU A 98 -11.64 -18.11 8.90
N GLY A 99 -11.54 -17.45 10.05
CA GLY A 99 -10.47 -16.48 10.32
C GLY A 99 -9.09 -17.10 10.19
N GLN A 100 -8.91 -18.31 10.69
CA GLN A 100 -7.63 -19.03 10.55
C GLN A 100 -7.29 -19.33 9.09
N LYS A 101 -8.26 -19.78 8.28
CA LYS A 101 -8.06 -19.97 6.84
C LYS A 101 -7.64 -18.68 6.12
N TYR A 102 -8.27 -17.56 6.48
CA TYR A 102 -7.90 -16.27 5.91
C TYR A 102 -6.46 -15.87 6.27
N LEU A 103 -6.04 -16.07 7.52
CA LEU A 103 -4.68 -15.81 7.94
C LEU A 103 -3.66 -16.72 7.24
N ASP A 104 -4.02 -17.97 6.99
CA ASP A 104 -3.16 -18.90 6.28
C ASP A 104 -2.99 -18.50 4.81
N GLU A 105 -4.02 -17.94 4.17
CA GLU A 105 -3.91 -17.37 2.83
C GLU A 105 -2.98 -16.14 2.82
N ILE A 106 -3.15 -15.19 3.75
CA ILE A 106 -2.26 -14.02 3.85
C ILE A 106 -0.80 -14.44 4.04
N ARG A 107 -0.54 -15.46 4.84
CA ARG A 107 0.83 -15.96 5.09
C ARG A 107 1.55 -16.47 3.85
N LYS A 108 0.83 -16.87 2.80
CA LYS A 108 1.43 -17.33 1.55
C LYS A 108 2.21 -16.21 0.85
N TYR A 109 1.79 -14.96 1.04
CA TYR A 109 2.48 -13.79 0.47
C TYR A 109 3.75 -13.40 1.22
N LYS A 110 4.00 -13.96 2.41
CA LYS A 110 5.22 -13.68 3.20
C LYS A 110 6.53 -14.03 2.45
N ASN A 111 6.47 -14.94 1.50
CA ASN A 111 7.63 -15.40 0.73
C ASN A 111 7.79 -14.67 -0.61
N GLU A 112 6.87 -13.78 -0.98
CA GLU A 112 6.95 -13.03 -2.24
C GLU A 112 7.94 -11.88 -2.19
N ASP A 113 8.33 -11.42 -0.99
CA ASP A 113 9.46 -10.48 -0.79
C ASP A 113 10.79 -10.96 -1.43
N ALA A 114 10.92 -12.26 -1.68
CA ALA A 114 12.10 -12.83 -2.34
C ALA A 114 12.13 -12.62 -3.86
N ARG A 115 11.01 -12.23 -4.48
CA ARG A 115 10.93 -12.03 -5.95
C ARG A 115 11.41 -10.65 -6.40
N TYR A 116 11.49 -9.70 -5.47
CA TYR A 116 11.89 -8.32 -5.76
C TYR A 116 13.25 -7.94 -5.16
N ARG A 117 14.00 -8.95 -4.68
CA ARG A 117 15.38 -8.75 -4.19
C ARG A 117 16.41 -9.07 -5.26
#